data_dd63bbd7b5c81549ad1a3eb6030a5732
#
_entry.id   dd63bbd7b5c81549ad1a3eb6030a5732
#
_cell.length_a   1.000
_cell.length_b   1.000
_cell.length_c   1.000
_cell.angle_alpha   90.00
_cell.angle_beta   90.00
_cell.angle_gamma   90.00
#
_symmetry.space_group_name_H-M   'P 1'
#
loop_
_entity.id
_entity.type
_entity.pdbx_description
1 polymer ?
#
loop_
_entity_poly.entity_id
_entity_poly.type
_entity_poly.pdbx_seq_one_letter_code
_entity_poly.pdbx_strand_id
1 'polypeptide(L)'
;MEPDDLKLAWQTLSRRLERHDALQAHVLLEQRKQRALSSLRPLVWGQVVQLLFGIPFILLAGLLWIRGGQSADGLPWTVLVSGVVVQLYGIATVAMAGETLRRIRELDYAQPIVEIQKRLATVRRTYIINGMLTGLPWWFMWVPVLVVLAGLGGGDLLARAPGIAWIGLGVGAV
;
A
#
# COMPACT_ATOMS: atom_id res chain seq x y z
N MET A 1 -44.62 -28.42 -45.28
CA MET A 1 -44.04 -27.87 -44.11
C MET A 1 -45.17 -27.36 -43.23
N GLU A 2 -45.47 -28.10 -42.18
CA GLU A 2 -46.58 -27.73 -41.30
C GLU A 2 -46.21 -26.49 -40.47
N PRO A 3 -47.13 -25.55 -40.21
CA PRO A 3 -46.89 -24.35 -39.45
C PRO A 3 -46.38 -24.61 -38.01
N ASP A 4 -46.61 -25.82 -37.48
CA ASP A 4 -46.16 -26.23 -36.17
C ASP A 4 -44.66 -26.60 -36.12
N ASP A 5 -44.11 -27.13 -37.21
CA ASP A 5 -42.65 -27.37 -37.33
C ASP A 5 -41.84 -26.09 -37.32
N LEU A 6 -42.42 -25.04 -37.92
CA LEU A 6 -41.76 -23.71 -37.94
C LEU A 6 -41.79 -23.05 -36.55
N LYS A 7 -42.86 -23.19 -35.77
CA LYS A 7 -42.92 -22.70 -34.38
C LYS A 7 -41.94 -23.41 -33.47
N LEU A 8 -41.82 -24.73 -33.60
CA LEU A 8 -40.85 -25.51 -32.81
C LEU A 8 -39.42 -25.12 -33.16
N ALA A 9 -39.10 -24.91 -34.44
CA ALA A 9 -37.77 -24.45 -34.89
C ALA A 9 -37.47 -23.06 -34.31
N TRP A 10 -38.41 -22.11 -34.32
CA TRP A 10 -38.28 -20.79 -33.73
C TRP A 10 -38.07 -20.85 -32.23
N GLN A 11 -38.83 -21.64 -31.49
CA GLN A 11 -38.70 -21.81 -30.06
C GLN A 11 -37.31 -22.41 -29.66
N THR A 12 -36.82 -23.34 -30.42
CA THR A 12 -35.51 -23.93 -30.20
C THR A 12 -34.38 -22.95 -30.51
N LEU A 13 -34.54 -22.13 -31.53
CA LEU A 13 -33.58 -21.09 -31.89
C LEU A 13 -33.54 -19.98 -30.86
N SER A 14 -34.71 -19.50 -30.39
CA SER A 14 -34.76 -18.46 -29.38
C SER A 14 -34.16 -18.91 -28.03
N ARG A 15 -34.40 -20.14 -27.60
CA ARG A 15 -33.76 -20.71 -26.40
C ARG A 15 -32.25 -20.88 -26.57
N ARG A 16 -31.77 -21.19 -27.76
CA ARG A 16 -30.32 -21.23 -28.03
C ARG A 16 -29.69 -19.85 -28.00
N LEU A 17 -30.36 -18.83 -28.58
CA LEU A 17 -29.93 -17.44 -28.54
C LEU A 17 -29.88 -16.91 -27.09
N GLU A 18 -30.93 -17.11 -26.31
CA GLU A 18 -30.96 -16.70 -24.90
C GLU A 18 -29.81 -17.32 -24.07
N ARG A 19 -29.52 -18.62 -24.29
CA ARG A 19 -28.36 -19.27 -23.63
C ARG A 19 -27.03 -18.70 -24.11
N HIS A 20 -26.93 -18.41 -25.40
CA HIS A 20 -25.71 -17.84 -25.98
C HIS A 20 -25.45 -16.42 -25.44
N ASP A 21 -26.51 -15.60 -25.36
CA ASP A 21 -26.45 -14.25 -24.81
C ASP A 21 -26.08 -14.26 -23.31
N ALA A 22 -26.67 -15.17 -22.54
CA ALA A 22 -26.32 -15.35 -21.13
C ALA A 22 -24.85 -15.76 -20.93
N LEU A 23 -24.35 -16.68 -21.75
CA LEU A 23 -22.94 -17.10 -21.72
C LEU A 23 -22.00 -15.96 -22.14
N GLN A 24 -22.35 -15.21 -23.17
CA GLN A 24 -21.56 -14.05 -23.61
C GLN A 24 -21.54 -12.96 -22.55
N ALA A 25 -22.68 -12.68 -21.91
CA ALA A 25 -22.75 -11.73 -20.79
C ALA A 25 -21.84 -12.15 -19.63
N HIS A 26 -21.84 -13.44 -19.28
CA HIS A 26 -20.93 -13.98 -18.25
C HIS A 26 -19.45 -13.83 -18.63
N VAL A 27 -19.08 -14.17 -19.86
CA VAL A 27 -17.69 -14.03 -20.33
C VAL A 27 -17.25 -12.57 -20.35
N LEU A 28 -18.12 -11.65 -20.80
CA LEU A 28 -17.83 -10.22 -20.79
C LEU A 28 -17.67 -9.66 -19.37
N LEU A 29 -18.48 -10.10 -18.42
CA LEU A 29 -18.34 -9.73 -17.02
C LEU A 29 -17.02 -10.23 -16.43
N GLU A 30 -16.65 -11.48 -16.71
CA GLU A 30 -15.40 -12.07 -16.24
C GLU A 30 -14.18 -11.37 -16.85
N GLN A 31 -14.20 -11.04 -18.14
CA GLN A 31 -13.15 -10.28 -18.81
C GLN A 31 -13.01 -8.86 -18.23
N ARG A 32 -14.14 -8.18 -17.94
CA ARG A 32 -14.11 -6.86 -17.29
C ARG A 32 -13.53 -6.94 -15.89
N LYS A 33 -13.90 -7.96 -15.12
CA LYS A 33 -13.35 -8.23 -13.80
C LYS A 33 -11.84 -8.48 -13.85
N GLN A 34 -11.38 -9.31 -14.78
CA GLN A 34 -9.96 -9.60 -14.95
C GLN A 34 -9.16 -8.35 -15.37
N ARG A 35 -9.69 -7.52 -16.26
CA ARG A 35 -9.06 -6.24 -16.64
C ARG A 35 -8.99 -5.27 -15.47
N ALA A 36 -10.05 -5.16 -14.69
CA ALA A 36 -10.05 -4.32 -13.48
C ALA A 36 -9.02 -4.82 -12.45
N LEU A 37 -8.94 -6.12 -12.22
CA LEU A 37 -7.95 -6.73 -11.31
C LEU A 37 -6.52 -6.54 -11.82
N SER A 38 -6.28 -6.65 -13.13
CA SER A 38 -4.94 -6.45 -13.69
C SER A 38 -4.47 -4.99 -13.55
N SER A 39 -5.38 -4.03 -13.63
CA SER A 39 -5.06 -2.61 -13.43
C SER A 39 -4.71 -2.26 -11.98
N LEU A 40 -5.14 -3.08 -11.02
CA LEU A 40 -4.82 -2.92 -9.59
C LEU A 40 -3.50 -3.60 -9.17
N ARG A 41 -2.94 -4.48 -10.01
CA ARG A 41 -1.67 -5.16 -9.70
C ARG A 41 -0.53 -4.19 -9.34
N PRO A 42 -0.25 -3.12 -10.10
CA PRO A 42 0.83 -2.19 -9.74
C PRO A 42 0.57 -1.50 -8.39
N LEU A 43 -0.71 -1.25 -8.06
CA LEU A 43 -1.10 -0.68 -6.78
C LEU A 43 -0.78 -1.64 -5.62
N VAL A 44 -1.13 -2.91 -5.77
CA VAL A 44 -0.84 -3.95 -4.76
C VAL A 44 0.67 -4.13 -4.60
N TRP A 45 1.43 -4.18 -5.71
CA TRP A 45 2.89 -4.26 -5.67
C TRP A 45 3.51 -3.08 -4.93
N GLY A 46 3.04 -1.85 -5.17
CA GLY A 46 3.47 -0.67 -4.43
C GLY A 46 3.26 -0.82 -2.91
N GLN A 47 2.12 -1.39 -2.48
CA GLN A 47 1.85 -1.64 -1.06
C GLN A 47 2.73 -2.74 -0.48
N VAL A 48 3.02 -3.80 -1.24
CA VAL A 48 3.94 -4.86 -0.81
C VAL A 48 5.35 -4.31 -0.61
N VAL A 49 5.84 -3.50 -1.55
CA VAL A 49 7.13 -2.81 -1.41
C VAL A 49 7.14 -1.89 -0.19
N GLN A 50 6.06 -1.14 0.04
CA GLN A 50 5.91 -0.27 1.20
C GLN A 50 5.96 -1.06 2.52
N LEU A 51 5.32 -2.22 2.61
CA LEU A 51 5.40 -3.12 3.77
C LEU A 51 6.83 -3.64 3.97
N LEU A 52 7.50 -4.00 2.87
CA LEU A 52 8.88 -4.50 2.90
C LEU A 52 9.86 -3.46 3.47
N PHE A 53 9.59 -2.16 3.26
CA PHE A 53 10.37 -1.07 3.87
C PHE A 53 9.92 -0.73 5.29
N GLY A 54 8.62 -0.73 5.56
CA GLY A 54 8.08 -0.35 6.87
C GLY A 54 8.45 -1.32 7.99
N ILE A 55 8.44 -2.62 7.71
CA ILE A 55 8.79 -3.66 8.69
C ILE A 55 10.24 -3.53 9.19
N PRO A 56 11.26 -3.38 8.33
CA PRO A 56 12.63 -3.13 8.78
C PRO A 56 12.78 -1.91 9.69
N PHE A 57 12.05 -0.83 9.47
CA PHE A 57 12.10 0.33 10.35
C PHE A 57 11.56 0.04 11.75
N ILE A 58 10.48 -0.71 11.86
CA ILE A 58 9.93 -1.14 13.14
C ILE A 58 10.94 -2.04 13.85
N LEU A 59 11.56 -2.99 13.14
CA LEU A 59 12.56 -3.90 13.70
C LEU A 59 13.83 -3.15 14.12
N LEU A 60 14.30 -2.20 13.33
CA LEU A 60 15.48 -1.40 13.61
C LEU A 60 15.28 -0.58 14.90
N ALA A 61 14.14 0.10 15.01
CA ALA A 61 13.80 0.85 16.21
C ALA A 61 13.58 -0.09 17.42
N GLY A 62 12.94 -1.23 17.24
CA GLY A 62 12.78 -2.26 18.28
C GLY A 62 14.13 -2.76 18.80
N LEU A 63 15.08 -3.01 17.91
CA LEU A 63 16.44 -3.42 18.28
C LEU A 63 17.17 -2.33 19.09
N LEU A 64 16.96 -1.05 18.74
CA LEU A 64 17.49 0.08 19.48
C LEU A 64 16.98 0.11 20.93
N TRP A 65 15.67 -0.13 21.14
CA TRP A 65 15.08 -0.15 22.47
C TRP A 65 15.61 -1.30 23.33
N ILE A 66 15.78 -2.48 22.73
CA ILE A 66 16.35 -3.64 23.45
C ILE A 66 17.78 -3.35 23.90
N ARG A 67 18.62 -2.82 23.01
CA ARG A 67 20.01 -2.49 23.33
C ARG A 67 20.12 -1.31 24.28
N GLY A 68 19.30 -0.26 24.09
CA GLY A 68 19.28 0.91 24.94
C GLY A 68 18.87 0.62 26.38
N GLY A 69 17.92 -0.31 26.58
CA GLY A 69 17.52 -0.78 27.89
C GLY A 69 18.59 -1.60 28.63
N GLN A 70 19.59 -2.12 27.92
CA GLN A 70 20.73 -2.87 28.49
C GLN A 70 21.95 -1.98 28.77
N SER A 71 21.97 -0.74 28.28
CA SER A 71 23.08 0.19 28.46
C SER A 71 22.97 0.91 29.82
N ALA A 72 24.02 0.84 30.64
CA ALA A 72 24.04 1.44 31.94
C ALA A 72 23.91 2.99 31.92
N ASP A 73 24.46 3.62 30.86
CA ASP A 73 24.45 5.07 30.67
C ASP A 73 23.22 5.61 29.93
N GLY A 74 22.32 4.70 29.49
CA GLY A 74 21.15 5.03 28.68
C GLY A 74 21.51 5.43 27.24
N LEU A 75 20.47 5.83 26.48
CA LEU A 75 20.66 6.32 25.11
C LEU A 75 20.77 7.84 25.08
N PRO A 76 21.66 8.41 24.25
CA PRO A 76 21.68 9.85 24.00
C PRO A 76 20.30 10.32 23.53
N TRP A 77 19.90 11.54 23.96
CA TRP A 77 18.59 12.09 23.61
C TRP A 77 18.33 12.14 22.10
N THR A 78 19.32 12.47 21.32
CA THR A 78 19.28 12.51 19.85
C THR A 78 18.92 11.15 19.23
N VAL A 79 19.52 10.08 19.76
CA VAL A 79 19.26 8.69 19.33
C VAL A 79 17.86 8.27 19.77
N LEU A 80 17.42 8.66 20.96
CA LEU A 80 16.10 8.38 21.51
C LEU A 80 14.99 9.00 20.64
N VAL A 81 15.09 10.29 20.34
CA VAL A 81 14.13 11.00 19.48
C VAL A 81 14.11 10.40 18.07
N SER A 82 15.29 10.14 17.50
CA SER A 82 15.39 9.51 16.18
C SER A 82 14.77 8.11 16.15
N GLY A 83 14.95 7.33 17.21
CA GLY A 83 14.33 6.01 17.37
C GLY A 83 12.81 6.09 17.39
N VAL A 84 12.22 7.03 18.15
CA VAL A 84 10.77 7.27 18.18
C VAL A 84 10.24 7.67 16.81
N VAL A 85 10.93 8.59 16.12
CA VAL A 85 10.54 9.05 14.78
C VAL A 85 10.53 7.89 13.78
N VAL A 86 11.60 7.08 13.74
CA VAL A 86 11.69 5.91 12.86
C VAL A 86 10.62 4.87 13.20
N GLN A 87 10.35 4.63 14.49
CA GLN A 87 9.31 3.71 14.94
C GLN A 87 7.92 4.16 14.48
N LEU A 88 7.57 5.42 14.72
CA LEU A 88 6.26 5.98 14.34
C LEU A 88 6.07 5.96 12.82
N TYR A 89 7.11 6.31 12.07
CA TYR A 89 7.08 6.27 10.62
C TYR A 89 6.89 4.84 10.11
N GLY A 90 7.61 3.86 10.65
CA GLY A 90 7.45 2.45 10.30
C GLY A 90 6.03 1.95 10.56
N ILE A 91 5.47 2.24 11.75
CA ILE A 91 4.09 1.88 12.11
C ILE A 91 3.09 2.53 11.16
N ALA A 92 3.22 3.84 10.90
CA ALA A 92 2.34 4.56 9.99
C ALA A 92 2.38 3.99 8.58
N THR A 93 3.58 3.67 8.08
CA THR A 93 3.81 3.09 6.76
C THR A 93 3.11 1.72 6.62
N VAL A 94 3.25 0.85 7.62
CA VAL A 94 2.63 -0.49 7.63
C VAL A 94 1.11 -0.38 7.78
N ALA A 95 0.61 0.49 8.66
CA ALA A 95 -0.82 0.70 8.88
C ALA A 95 -1.52 1.22 7.61
N MET A 96 -0.92 2.20 6.93
CA MET A 96 -1.46 2.78 5.69
C MET A 96 -1.45 1.76 4.54
N ALA A 97 -0.40 0.96 4.42
CA ALA A 97 -0.32 -0.11 3.44
C ALA A 97 -1.40 -1.18 3.71
N GLY A 98 -1.58 -1.59 4.96
CA GLY A 98 -2.61 -2.54 5.38
C GLY A 98 -4.01 -2.03 5.08
N GLU A 99 -4.31 -0.76 5.40
CA GLU A 99 -5.61 -0.15 5.11
C GLU A 99 -5.89 -0.08 3.60
N THR A 100 -4.88 0.28 2.81
CA THR A 100 -5.02 0.31 1.35
C THR A 100 -5.30 -1.07 0.78
N LEU A 101 -4.58 -2.10 1.23
CA LEU A 101 -4.80 -3.48 0.83
C LEU A 101 -6.17 -4.01 1.26
N ARG A 102 -6.62 -3.65 2.47
CA ARG A 102 -7.96 -3.98 2.96
C ARG A 102 -9.03 -3.42 2.03
N ARG A 103 -8.96 -2.14 1.69
CA ARG A 103 -9.92 -1.48 0.78
C ARG A 103 -9.92 -2.10 -0.62
N ILE A 104 -8.75 -2.52 -1.13
CA ILE A 104 -8.67 -3.22 -2.42
C ILE A 104 -9.38 -4.58 -2.36
N ARG A 105 -9.26 -5.31 -1.25
CA ARG A 105 -9.92 -6.62 -1.07
C ARG A 105 -11.44 -6.51 -0.92
N GLU A 106 -11.94 -5.42 -0.35
CA GLU A 106 -13.35 -5.14 -0.15
C GLU A 106 -14.08 -4.71 -1.44
N LEU A 107 -13.35 -4.57 -2.58
CA LEU A 107 -13.96 -4.27 -3.87
C LEU A 107 -14.75 -5.49 -4.37
N ASP A 108 -16.07 -5.41 -4.24
CA ASP A 108 -16.99 -6.38 -4.81
C ASP A 108 -17.42 -5.92 -6.22
N TYR A 109 -17.02 -6.68 -7.23
CA TYR A 109 -17.29 -6.37 -8.64
C TYR A 109 -18.71 -6.82 -9.08
N ALA A 110 -19.49 -7.47 -8.20
CA ALA A 110 -20.87 -7.84 -8.47
C ALA A 110 -21.84 -6.66 -8.26
N GLN A 111 -21.38 -5.52 -7.75
CA GLN A 111 -22.19 -4.35 -7.46
C GLN A 111 -22.47 -3.49 -8.71
N PRO A 112 -23.51 -2.61 -8.67
CA PRO A 112 -23.80 -1.68 -9.75
C PRO A 112 -22.59 -0.80 -10.11
N ILE A 113 -22.43 -0.47 -11.40
CA ILE A 113 -21.27 0.26 -11.94
C ILE A 113 -21.00 1.57 -11.19
N VAL A 114 -22.04 2.28 -10.78
CA VAL A 114 -21.94 3.56 -10.05
C VAL A 114 -21.28 3.37 -8.68
N GLU A 115 -21.61 2.29 -7.98
CA GLU A 115 -21.02 1.97 -6.68
C GLU A 115 -19.55 1.57 -6.81
N ILE A 116 -19.21 0.82 -7.84
CA ILE A 116 -17.82 0.45 -8.17
C ILE A 116 -16.99 1.71 -8.46
N GLN A 117 -17.50 2.66 -9.24
CA GLN A 117 -16.81 3.90 -9.53
C GLN A 117 -16.54 4.75 -8.28
N LYS A 118 -17.53 4.86 -7.38
CA LYS A 118 -17.39 5.58 -6.10
C LYS A 118 -16.33 4.93 -5.20
N ARG A 119 -16.31 3.62 -5.10
CA ARG A 119 -15.31 2.87 -4.32
C ARG A 119 -13.92 3.00 -4.93
N LEU A 120 -13.81 2.94 -6.25
CA LEU A 120 -12.54 3.12 -6.96
C LEU A 120 -11.96 4.52 -6.72
N ALA A 121 -12.81 5.57 -6.74
CA ALA A 121 -12.41 6.93 -6.41
C ALA A 121 -11.88 7.03 -4.96
N THR A 122 -12.52 6.34 -4.02
CA THR A 122 -12.09 6.29 -2.63
C THR A 122 -10.73 5.60 -2.47
N VAL A 123 -10.53 4.45 -3.13
CA VAL A 123 -9.24 3.74 -3.15
C VAL A 123 -8.15 4.63 -3.73
N ARG A 124 -8.40 5.30 -4.86
CA ARG A 124 -7.46 6.23 -5.49
C ARG A 124 -7.09 7.38 -4.56
N ARG A 125 -8.07 7.99 -3.89
CA ARG A 125 -7.84 9.06 -2.91
C ARG A 125 -6.97 8.56 -1.75
N THR A 126 -7.30 7.40 -1.19
CA THR A 126 -6.51 6.79 -0.10
C THR A 126 -5.08 6.51 -0.54
N TYR A 127 -4.89 6.01 -1.76
CA TYR A 127 -3.57 5.76 -2.33
C TYR A 127 -2.73 7.04 -2.50
N ILE A 128 -3.35 8.13 -2.98
CA ILE A 128 -2.66 9.44 -3.13
C ILE A 128 -2.27 9.97 -1.75
N ILE A 129 -3.18 9.94 -0.77
CA ILE A 129 -2.91 10.39 0.60
C ILE A 129 -1.79 9.53 1.22
N ASN A 130 -1.84 8.21 1.04
CA ASN A 130 -0.79 7.31 1.50
C ASN A 130 0.56 7.67 0.86
N GLY A 131 0.60 7.88 -0.46
CA GLY A 131 1.82 8.27 -1.17
C GLY A 131 2.41 9.59 -0.68
N MET A 132 1.56 10.58 -0.38
CA MET A 132 2.01 11.85 0.20
C MET A 132 2.52 11.68 1.64
N LEU A 133 1.78 10.98 2.49
CA LEU A 133 2.12 10.78 3.91
C LEU A 133 3.37 9.91 4.12
N THR A 134 3.64 8.98 3.21
CA THR A 134 4.81 8.10 3.32
C THR A 134 5.96 8.52 2.42
N GLY A 135 5.67 9.12 1.26
CA GLY A 135 6.69 9.54 0.30
C GLY A 135 7.40 10.83 0.68
N LEU A 136 6.66 11.86 1.10
CA LEU A 136 7.27 13.14 1.49
C LEU A 136 8.23 13.03 2.69
N PRO A 137 7.87 12.37 3.81
CA PRO A 137 8.79 12.22 4.93
C PRO A 137 10.01 11.36 4.60
N TRP A 138 9.94 10.50 3.57
CA TRP A 138 11.05 9.67 3.14
C TRP A 138 12.32 10.49 2.87
N TRP A 139 12.19 11.67 2.28
CA TRP A 139 13.31 12.58 1.98
C TRP A 139 14.07 13.03 3.23
N PHE A 140 13.41 13.10 4.38
CA PHE A 140 14.02 13.49 5.65
C PHE A 140 14.39 12.27 6.51
N MET A 141 13.80 11.10 6.25
CA MET A 141 13.89 9.93 7.12
C MET A 141 15.28 9.28 7.16
N TRP A 142 16.10 9.51 6.14
CA TRP A 142 17.44 8.97 6.09
C TRP A 142 18.32 9.49 7.25
N VAL A 143 18.13 10.72 7.73
CA VAL A 143 18.88 11.29 8.86
C VAL A 143 18.56 10.55 10.17
N PRO A 144 17.31 10.45 10.62
CA PRO A 144 16.95 9.63 11.79
C PRO A 144 17.41 8.18 11.69
N VAL A 145 17.33 7.57 10.51
CA VAL A 145 17.77 6.19 10.29
C VAL A 145 19.27 6.05 10.51
N LEU A 146 20.09 6.98 9.97
CA LEU A 146 21.53 6.98 10.21
C LEU A 146 21.89 7.19 11.69
N VAL A 147 21.14 8.06 12.38
CA VAL A 147 21.34 8.29 13.82
C VAL A 147 21.02 7.03 14.63
N VAL A 148 19.93 6.32 14.27
CA VAL A 148 19.56 5.05 14.91
C VAL A 148 20.61 3.97 14.65
N LEU A 149 21.11 3.85 13.41
CA LEU A 149 22.17 2.90 13.05
C LEU A 149 23.47 3.19 13.81
N ALA A 150 23.86 4.46 13.93
CA ALA A 150 25.03 4.86 14.70
C ALA A 150 24.84 4.58 16.21
N GLY A 151 23.64 4.83 16.74
CA GLY A 151 23.26 4.51 18.12
C GLY A 151 23.33 3.03 18.42
N LEU A 152 22.93 2.16 17.47
CA LEU A 152 23.12 0.72 17.58
C LEU A 152 24.59 0.30 17.61
N GLY A 153 25.48 1.09 16.99
CA GLY A 153 26.93 0.92 17.04
C GLY A 153 27.58 1.55 18.31
N GLY A 154 26.81 2.10 19.23
CA GLY A 154 27.32 2.77 20.44
C GLY A 154 27.88 4.17 20.18
N GLY A 155 27.58 4.79 19.05
CA GLY A 155 28.03 6.14 18.68
C GLY A 155 26.89 7.15 18.63
N ASP A 156 27.17 8.39 19.01
CA ASP A 156 26.28 9.52 18.73
C ASP A 156 26.78 10.26 17.47
N LEU A 157 26.08 10.05 16.36
CA LEU A 157 26.43 10.62 15.07
C LEU A 157 26.29 12.15 15.07
N LEU A 158 25.26 12.68 15.73
CA LEU A 158 25.00 14.11 15.77
C LEU A 158 25.99 14.85 16.67
N ALA A 159 26.46 14.20 17.72
CA ALA A 159 27.54 14.76 18.57
C ALA A 159 28.88 14.82 17.82
N ARG A 160 29.16 13.84 16.92
CA ARG A 160 30.41 13.78 16.16
C ARG A 160 30.38 14.62 14.89
N ALA A 161 29.21 14.79 14.27
CA ALA A 161 29.05 15.49 12.99
C ALA A 161 27.71 16.26 12.93
N PRO A 162 27.59 17.39 13.65
CA PRO A 162 26.34 18.18 13.70
C PRO A 162 25.92 18.72 12.34
N GLY A 163 26.84 18.84 11.38
CA GLY A 163 26.55 19.26 10.01
C GLY A 163 25.67 18.30 9.21
N ILE A 164 25.59 17.02 9.58
CA ILE A 164 24.76 16.03 8.86
C ILE A 164 23.26 16.37 8.98
N ALA A 165 22.82 16.89 10.11
CA ALA A 165 21.42 17.33 10.28
C ALA A 165 21.09 18.50 9.33
N TRP A 166 21.98 19.44 9.16
CA TRP A 166 21.80 20.58 8.23
C TRP A 166 21.84 20.18 6.77
N ILE A 167 22.74 19.26 6.41
CA ILE A 167 22.78 18.66 5.06
C ILE A 167 21.47 17.92 4.78
N GLY A 168 20.95 17.14 5.75
CA GLY A 168 19.70 16.42 5.62
C GLY A 168 18.49 17.33 5.39
N LEU A 169 18.41 18.41 6.14
CA LEU A 169 17.37 19.43 5.95
C LEU A 169 17.53 20.17 4.61
N GLY A 170 18.76 20.49 4.22
CA GLY A 170 19.04 21.18 2.95
C GLY A 170 18.70 20.34 1.72
N VAL A 171 19.06 19.05 1.72
CA VAL A 171 18.75 18.12 0.61
C VAL A 171 17.24 17.83 0.52
N GLY A 172 16.52 17.84 1.64
CA GLY A 172 15.07 17.64 1.65
C GLY A 172 14.26 18.89 1.27
N ALA A 173 14.89 20.08 1.21
CA ALA A 173 14.23 21.34 0.91
C ALA A 173 14.39 21.79 -0.56
N VAL A 174 15.25 21.12 -1.35
CA VAL A 174 15.47 21.33 -2.79
C VAL A 174 14.70 20.30 -3.61
#